data_6e6f13a7e06c80204f638fc6f571e01b
#
_entry.id   6e6f13a7e06c80204f638fc6f571e01b
#
_cell.length_a   1.000
_cell.length_b   1.000
_cell.length_c   1.000
_cell.angle_alpha   90.00
_cell.angle_beta   90.00
_cell.angle_gamma   90.00
#
_symmetry.space_group_name_H-M   'P 1'
#
loop_
_entity.id
_entity.type
_entity.pdbx_description
1 polymer ?
#
loop_
_entity_poly.entity_id
_entity_poly.type
_entity_poly.pdbx_seq_one_letter_code
_entity_poly.pdbx_strand_id
1 'polypeptide(L)'
;MKYLHSMVRISSVDDSLDFFCNKLGVIELRRHDDDKGRYTNIFLAAPGNEDAMVELTHNWDPEEYAGGRNFGHLAYGTENIYTLCQHLMDNGVTINRPPRDGRMAFIRSPDNISIELLQQGDALAPAEPWLSMPNTGSW
;
A
#
# COMPACT_ATOMS: atom_id res chain seq x y z
N MET A 1 -3.37 -26.09 -7.31
CA MET A 1 -3.96 -24.86 -6.73
C MET A 1 -2.93 -23.75 -6.89
N LYS A 2 -3.35 -22.52 -7.24
CA LYS A 2 -2.50 -21.34 -7.38
C LYS A 2 -3.15 -20.20 -6.57
N TYR A 3 -2.36 -19.47 -5.77
CA TYR A 3 -2.81 -18.21 -5.18
C TYR A 3 -2.99 -17.16 -6.29
N LEU A 4 -4.07 -16.37 -6.26
CA LEU A 4 -4.38 -15.40 -7.31
C LEU A 4 -4.21 -13.96 -6.83
N HIS A 5 -4.85 -13.58 -5.73
CA HIS A 5 -4.81 -12.21 -5.19
C HIS A 5 -5.32 -12.14 -3.76
N SER A 6 -5.03 -11.04 -3.07
CA SER A 6 -5.76 -10.58 -1.88
C SER A 6 -6.70 -9.47 -2.29
N MET A 7 -7.89 -9.37 -1.68
CA MET A 7 -8.86 -8.30 -1.94
C MET A 7 -8.96 -7.40 -0.71
N VAL A 8 -9.01 -6.09 -0.97
CA VAL A 8 -9.33 -5.06 0.03
C VAL A 8 -10.41 -4.12 -0.53
N ARG A 9 -11.26 -3.60 0.34
CA ARG A 9 -12.28 -2.61 -0.06
C ARG A 9 -11.72 -1.20 0.01
N ILE A 10 -12.19 -0.37 -0.91
CA ILE A 10 -11.83 1.04 -1.01
C ILE A 10 -13.09 1.91 -1.10
N SER A 11 -13.05 3.09 -0.48
CA SER A 11 -14.16 4.05 -0.49
C SER A 11 -14.12 5.00 -1.69
N SER A 12 -12.93 5.28 -2.24
CA SER A 12 -12.72 6.17 -3.39
C SER A 12 -11.73 5.56 -4.37
N VAL A 13 -12.17 5.39 -5.62
CA VAL A 13 -11.30 4.90 -6.70
C VAL A 13 -10.16 5.90 -6.96
N ASP A 14 -10.48 7.19 -7.08
CA ASP A 14 -9.50 8.22 -7.41
C ASP A 14 -8.42 8.36 -6.34
N ASP A 15 -8.80 8.43 -5.06
CA ASP A 15 -7.85 8.54 -3.96
C ASP A 15 -6.97 7.30 -3.84
N SER A 16 -7.55 6.12 -4.04
CA SER A 16 -6.83 4.86 -3.97
C SER A 16 -5.84 4.71 -5.13
N LEU A 17 -6.23 5.06 -6.35
CA LEU A 17 -5.30 5.01 -7.50
C LEU A 17 -4.21 6.08 -7.39
N ASP A 18 -4.51 7.28 -6.88
CA ASP A 18 -3.48 8.27 -6.60
C ASP A 18 -2.45 7.74 -5.58
N PHE A 19 -2.94 7.10 -4.51
CA PHE A 19 -2.06 6.52 -3.50
C PHE A 19 -1.26 5.32 -4.05
N PHE A 20 -1.95 4.30 -4.57
CA PHE A 20 -1.29 3.06 -4.98
C PHE A 20 -0.47 3.23 -6.25
N CYS A 21 -0.98 3.93 -7.27
CA CYS A 21 -0.30 4.03 -8.55
C CYS A 21 0.65 5.22 -8.61
N ASN A 22 0.19 6.45 -8.27
CA ASN A 22 1.01 7.64 -8.44
C ASN A 22 2.07 7.79 -7.33
N LYS A 23 1.74 7.44 -6.08
CA LYS A 23 2.64 7.62 -4.94
C LYS A 23 3.45 6.35 -4.62
N LEU A 24 2.80 5.19 -4.48
CA LEU A 24 3.49 3.93 -4.16
C LEU A 24 4.16 3.28 -5.38
N GLY A 25 3.65 3.55 -6.60
CA GLY A 25 4.28 3.10 -7.84
C GLY A 25 3.84 1.72 -8.33
N VAL A 26 2.72 1.17 -7.83
CA VAL A 26 2.13 -0.02 -8.42
C VAL A 26 1.36 0.33 -9.70
N ILE A 27 1.08 -0.64 -10.55
CA ILE A 27 0.40 -0.44 -11.83
C ILE A 27 -0.97 -1.10 -11.84
N GLU A 28 -1.94 -0.47 -12.51
CA GLU A 28 -3.23 -1.07 -12.81
C GLU A 28 -3.08 -2.06 -13.96
N LEU A 29 -3.44 -3.32 -13.71
CA LEU A 29 -3.37 -4.38 -14.72
C LEU A 29 -4.69 -4.53 -15.47
N ARG A 30 -5.81 -4.44 -14.76
CA ARG A 30 -7.15 -4.59 -15.32
C ARG A 30 -8.20 -4.04 -14.38
N ARG A 31 -9.38 -3.73 -14.95
CA ARG A 31 -10.54 -3.26 -14.21
C ARG A 31 -11.80 -3.96 -14.73
N HIS A 32 -12.78 -4.14 -13.86
CA HIS A 32 -14.08 -4.70 -14.21
C HIS A 32 -15.19 -4.03 -13.40
N ASP A 33 -16.24 -3.58 -14.09
CA ASP A 33 -17.47 -3.07 -13.48
C ASP A 33 -18.54 -4.16 -13.53
N ASP A 34 -19.27 -4.35 -12.43
CA ASP A 34 -20.42 -5.24 -12.35
C ASP A 34 -21.68 -4.44 -12.00
N ASP A 35 -22.53 -4.22 -12.99
CA ASP A 35 -23.77 -3.43 -12.84
C ASP A 35 -24.81 -4.10 -11.92
N LYS A 36 -24.81 -5.43 -11.87
CA LYS A 36 -25.76 -6.16 -11.00
C LYS A 36 -25.31 -6.13 -9.55
N GLY A 37 -24.03 -6.36 -9.31
CA GLY A 37 -23.42 -6.31 -7.98
C GLY A 37 -23.13 -4.89 -7.51
N ARG A 38 -23.16 -3.91 -8.42
CA ARG A 38 -22.90 -2.49 -8.17
C ARG A 38 -21.52 -2.28 -7.52
N TYR A 39 -20.49 -2.79 -8.18
CA TYR A 39 -19.11 -2.63 -7.74
C TYR A 39 -18.14 -2.52 -8.92
N THR A 40 -16.97 -1.97 -8.64
CA THR A 40 -15.81 -1.94 -9.52
C THR A 40 -14.66 -2.70 -8.88
N ASN A 41 -14.07 -3.65 -9.59
CA ASN A 41 -12.84 -4.33 -9.20
C ASN A 41 -11.67 -3.80 -10.01
N ILE A 42 -10.56 -3.47 -9.33
CA ILE A 42 -9.34 -2.96 -9.93
C ILE A 42 -8.18 -3.83 -9.44
N PHE A 43 -7.43 -4.42 -10.35
CA PHE A 43 -6.30 -5.29 -10.03
C PHE A 43 -4.99 -4.55 -10.22
N LEU A 44 -4.22 -4.45 -9.15
CA LEU A 44 -2.94 -3.76 -9.11
C LEU A 44 -1.81 -4.74 -8.82
N ALA A 45 -0.61 -4.46 -9.32
CA ALA A 45 0.61 -5.17 -8.96
C ALA A 45 1.83 -4.26 -9.01
N ALA A 46 2.90 -4.64 -8.33
CA ALA A 46 4.19 -3.99 -8.50
C ALA A 46 4.75 -4.32 -9.91
N PRO A 47 5.38 -3.36 -10.61
CA PRO A 47 5.99 -3.61 -11.91
C PRO A 47 7.00 -4.76 -11.84
N GLY A 48 6.88 -5.72 -12.78
CA GLY A 48 7.72 -6.92 -12.81
C GLY A 48 7.29 -8.04 -11.86
N ASN A 49 6.16 -7.87 -11.16
CA ASN A 49 5.61 -8.87 -10.24
C ASN A 49 4.08 -9.01 -10.41
N GLU A 50 3.63 -9.10 -11.65
CA GLU A 50 2.22 -9.09 -12.02
C GLU A 50 1.45 -10.34 -11.55
N ASP A 51 2.14 -11.38 -11.11
CA ASP A 51 1.54 -12.57 -10.51
C ASP A 51 1.12 -12.37 -9.03
N ALA A 52 1.59 -11.31 -8.36
CA ALA A 52 1.26 -10.97 -6.98
C ALA A 52 0.31 -9.77 -6.91
N MET A 53 -0.95 -10.00 -7.28
CA MET A 53 -1.95 -8.93 -7.38
C MET A 53 -2.60 -8.61 -6.04
N VAL A 54 -2.99 -7.35 -5.90
CA VAL A 54 -4.04 -6.92 -4.97
C VAL A 54 -5.27 -6.50 -5.77
N GLU A 55 -6.45 -6.95 -5.34
CA GLU A 55 -7.73 -6.52 -5.89
C GLU A 55 -8.31 -5.42 -4.99
N LEU A 56 -8.55 -4.24 -5.56
CA LEU A 56 -9.30 -3.18 -4.91
C LEU A 56 -10.77 -3.31 -5.33
N THR A 57 -11.68 -3.43 -4.37
CA THR A 57 -13.12 -3.46 -4.64
C THR A 57 -13.77 -2.18 -4.13
N HIS A 58 -14.34 -1.42 -5.06
CA HIS A 58 -15.16 -0.24 -4.76
C HIS A 58 -16.65 -0.59 -4.91
N ASN A 59 -17.38 -0.65 -3.80
CA ASN A 59 -18.83 -0.75 -3.83
C ASN A 59 -19.43 0.62 -4.18
N TRP A 60 -20.34 0.68 -5.16
CA TRP A 60 -20.93 1.95 -5.62
C TRP A 60 -21.87 2.57 -4.59
N ASP A 61 -22.49 1.74 -3.76
CA ASP A 61 -23.26 2.23 -2.62
C ASP A 61 -22.30 2.58 -1.47
N PRO A 62 -22.37 3.80 -0.92
CA PRO A 62 -21.46 4.23 0.13
C PRO A 62 -21.51 3.30 1.36
N GLU A 63 -20.35 2.94 1.86
CA GLU A 63 -20.17 2.08 3.02
C GLU A 63 -18.99 2.57 3.86
N GLU A 64 -19.11 2.54 5.18
CA GLU A 64 -18.00 2.79 6.08
C GLU A 64 -17.24 1.49 6.38
N TYR A 65 -15.92 1.53 6.24
CA TYR A 65 -15.07 0.38 6.52
C TYR A 65 -14.35 0.56 7.85
N ALA A 66 -14.51 -0.42 8.74
CA ALA A 66 -13.74 -0.51 9.98
C ALA A 66 -12.80 -1.71 9.90
N GLY A 67 -11.54 -1.50 10.24
CA GLY A 67 -10.55 -2.57 10.30
C GLY A 67 -10.82 -3.52 11.45
N GLY A 68 -10.76 -4.84 11.17
CA GLY A 68 -10.64 -5.89 12.17
C GLY A 68 -9.17 -6.15 12.51
N ARG A 69 -8.92 -7.16 13.34
CA ARG A 69 -7.56 -7.59 13.69
C ARG A 69 -7.08 -8.83 12.92
N ASN A 70 -7.96 -9.45 12.16
CA ASN A 70 -7.63 -10.66 11.40
C ASN A 70 -6.70 -10.34 10.21
N PHE A 71 -7.05 -9.33 9.41
CA PHE A 71 -6.18 -8.83 8.35
C PHE A 71 -5.05 -7.99 8.98
N GLY A 72 -3.81 -8.25 8.57
CA GLY A 72 -2.64 -7.50 9.00
C GLY A 72 -2.29 -6.35 8.07
N HIS A 73 -1.56 -6.65 7.01
CA HIS A 73 -1.06 -5.65 6.06
C HIS A 73 -0.80 -6.26 4.68
N LEU A 74 -0.63 -5.39 3.69
CA LEU A 74 0.03 -5.71 2.42
C LEU A 74 1.52 -5.39 2.57
N ALA A 75 2.41 -6.15 1.92
CA ALA A 75 3.84 -5.90 1.97
C ALA A 75 4.42 -5.73 0.57
N TYR A 76 5.29 -4.72 0.41
CA TYR A 76 6.01 -4.44 -0.84
C TYR A 76 7.51 -4.32 -0.58
N GLY A 77 8.31 -5.00 -1.42
CA GLY A 77 9.76 -4.86 -1.42
C GLY A 77 10.22 -3.68 -2.27
N THR A 78 11.26 -2.99 -1.84
CA THR A 78 11.89 -1.90 -2.57
C THR A 78 13.41 -2.03 -2.59
N GLU A 79 14.05 -1.56 -3.65
CA GLU A 79 15.52 -1.55 -3.76
C GLU A 79 16.17 -0.54 -2.82
N ASN A 80 15.47 0.55 -2.47
CA ASN A 80 15.96 1.55 -1.53
C ASN A 80 14.80 2.14 -0.72
N ILE A 81 14.67 1.66 0.53
CA ILE A 81 13.59 2.07 1.41
C ILE A 81 13.65 3.55 1.80
N TYR A 82 14.84 4.15 1.89
CA TYR A 82 14.97 5.57 2.22
C TYR A 82 14.47 6.46 1.09
N THR A 83 14.86 6.13 -0.15
CA THR A 83 14.39 6.86 -1.34
C THR A 83 12.87 6.76 -1.48
N LEU A 84 12.30 5.56 -1.30
CA LEU A 84 10.85 5.37 -1.38
C LEU A 84 10.12 6.14 -0.26
N CYS A 85 10.56 6.03 0.98
CA CYS A 85 9.94 6.76 2.10
C CYS A 85 10.05 8.28 1.93
N GLN A 86 11.17 8.80 1.40
CA GLN A 86 11.30 10.23 1.12
C GLN A 86 10.31 10.67 0.02
N HIS A 87 10.24 9.92 -1.08
CA HIS A 87 9.28 10.18 -2.15
C HIS A 87 7.82 10.19 -1.62
N LEU A 88 7.46 9.21 -0.80
CA LEU A 88 6.13 9.14 -0.19
C LEU A 88 5.83 10.35 0.70
N MET A 89 6.78 10.74 1.56
CA MET A 89 6.65 11.95 2.40
C MET A 89 6.49 13.22 1.56
N ASP A 90 7.29 13.38 0.52
CA ASP A 90 7.24 14.55 -0.38
C ASP A 90 5.90 14.64 -1.12
N ASN A 91 5.20 13.51 -1.26
CA ASN A 91 3.86 13.41 -1.83
C ASN A 91 2.73 13.31 -0.78
N GLY A 92 3.00 13.72 0.46
CA GLY A 92 1.99 13.86 1.52
C GLY A 92 1.56 12.56 2.20
N VAL A 93 2.31 11.46 2.03
CA VAL A 93 2.06 10.21 2.74
C VAL A 93 2.79 10.22 4.08
N THR A 94 2.06 9.94 5.15
CA THR A 94 2.65 9.79 6.49
C THR A 94 3.42 8.48 6.58
N ILE A 95 4.68 8.53 7.01
CA ILE A 95 5.46 7.34 7.38
C ILE A 95 5.14 7.01 8.83
N ASN A 96 4.23 6.07 9.05
CA ASN A 96 3.74 5.73 10.40
C ASN A 96 4.84 5.10 11.26
N ARG A 97 5.58 4.14 10.72
CA ARG A 97 6.82 3.63 11.30
C ARG A 97 7.99 3.92 10.35
N PRO A 98 8.89 4.84 10.71
CA PRO A 98 10.07 5.14 9.90
C PRO A 98 11.04 3.96 9.80
N PRO A 99 11.82 3.87 8.70
CA PRO A 99 12.79 2.79 8.50
C PRO A 99 14.10 3.01 9.27
N ARG A 100 14.02 3.13 10.62
CA ARG A 100 15.17 3.41 11.49
C ARG A 100 16.26 2.35 11.43
N ASP A 101 15.87 1.12 11.14
CA ASP A 101 16.76 -0.04 11.01
C ASP A 101 17.28 -0.24 9.57
N GLY A 102 16.93 0.65 8.65
CA GLY A 102 17.24 0.52 7.23
C GLY A 102 16.55 -0.63 6.52
N ARG A 103 15.54 -1.26 7.15
CA ARG A 103 14.90 -2.47 6.63
C ARG A 103 13.40 -2.36 6.43
N MET A 104 12.67 -1.74 7.37
CA MET A 104 11.22 -1.84 7.41
C MET A 104 10.57 -0.50 7.74
N ALA A 105 9.51 -0.16 7.00
CA ALA A 105 8.65 0.98 7.28
C ALA A 105 7.18 0.58 7.19
N PHE A 106 6.29 1.37 7.79
CA PHE A 106 4.86 1.23 7.62
C PHE A 106 4.22 2.55 7.23
N ILE A 107 3.25 2.45 6.32
CA ILE A 107 2.36 3.53 5.89
C ILE A 107 0.92 3.02 5.89
N ARG A 108 -0.04 3.93 5.65
CA ARG A 108 -1.45 3.56 5.47
C ARG A 108 -2.03 4.16 4.20
N SER A 109 -2.89 3.39 3.55
CA SER A 109 -3.71 3.86 2.43
C SER A 109 -4.80 4.83 2.89
N PRO A 110 -5.51 5.52 1.96
CA PRO A 110 -6.65 6.38 2.30
C PRO A 110 -7.73 5.66 3.12
N ASP A 111 -7.96 4.37 2.87
CA ASP A 111 -8.92 3.54 3.62
C ASP A 111 -8.28 2.81 4.82
N ASN A 112 -7.16 3.32 5.30
CA ASN A 112 -6.50 2.82 6.50
C ASN A 112 -5.94 1.39 6.38
N ILE A 113 -5.74 0.89 5.17
CA ILE A 113 -5.05 -0.38 4.95
C ILE A 113 -3.58 -0.21 5.31
N SER A 114 -3.10 -1.02 6.24
CA SER A 114 -1.69 -1.05 6.62
C SER A 114 -0.84 -1.61 5.49
N ILE A 115 0.27 -0.94 5.20
CA ILE A 115 1.22 -1.35 4.17
C ILE A 115 2.62 -1.35 4.76
N GLU A 116 3.26 -2.51 4.70
CA GLU A 116 4.66 -2.70 5.07
C GLU A 116 5.54 -2.47 3.85
N LEU A 117 6.61 -1.70 4.03
CA LEU A 117 7.67 -1.50 3.05
C LEU A 117 8.93 -2.18 3.55
N LEU A 118 9.53 -3.03 2.71
CA LEU A 118 10.70 -3.82 3.07
C LEU A 118 11.87 -3.55 2.13
N GLN A 119 13.04 -3.29 2.70
CA GLN A 119 14.29 -3.24 1.94
C GLN A 119 14.58 -4.62 1.36
N GLN A 120 14.77 -4.70 0.05
CA GLN A 120 15.26 -5.91 -0.62
C GLN A 120 16.77 -6.07 -0.40
N GLY A 121 17.21 -7.31 -0.17
CA GLY A 121 18.60 -7.59 0.17
C GLY A 121 18.96 -7.21 1.62
N ASP A 122 20.17 -6.71 1.83
CA ASP A 122 20.64 -6.31 3.15
C ASP A 122 20.00 -5.01 3.64
N ALA A 123 19.86 -4.87 4.96
CA ALA A 123 19.43 -3.61 5.55
C ALA A 123 20.41 -2.48 5.21
N LEU A 124 19.87 -1.30 4.88
CA LEU A 124 20.71 -0.11 4.70
C LEU A 124 21.31 0.32 6.04
N ALA A 125 22.47 0.95 5.99
CA ALA A 125 23.05 1.55 7.20
C ALA A 125 22.08 2.58 7.79
N PRO A 126 21.83 2.56 9.13
CA PRO A 126 20.99 3.56 9.77
C PRO A 126 21.45 4.98 9.44
N ALA A 127 20.50 5.84 9.05
CA ALA A 127 20.80 7.21 8.61
C ALA A 127 19.69 8.18 9.02
N GLU A 128 20.07 9.44 9.23
CA GLU A 128 19.11 10.53 9.42
C GLU A 128 18.42 10.91 8.08
N PRO A 129 17.18 11.38 8.09
CA PRO A 129 16.35 11.69 9.29
C PRO A 129 15.67 10.48 9.91
N TRP A 130 15.77 9.31 9.31
CA TRP A 130 15.02 8.11 9.69
C TRP A 130 15.37 7.59 11.08
N LEU A 131 16.67 7.62 11.42
CA LEU A 131 17.18 7.08 12.67
C LEU A 131 16.53 7.70 13.92
N SER A 132 16.31 9.01 13.91
CA SER A 132 15.71 9.74 15.04
C SER A 132 14.22 10.03 14.85
N MET A 133 13.62 9.72 13.70
CA MET A 133 12.23 10.01 13.41
C MET A 133 11.29 9.15 14.27
N PRO A 134 10.34 9.76 15.01
CA PRO A 134 9.39 9.01 15.84
C PRO A 134 8.31 8.34 15.00
N ASN A 135 7.63 7.36 15.60
CA ASN A 135 6.39 6.81 15.02
C ASN A 135 5.27 7.85 15.02
N THR A 136 4.39 7.76 14.03
CA THR A 136 3.19 8.61 13.90
C THR A 136 1.96 7.71 13.80
N GLY A 137 1.01 7.83 14.74
CA GLY A 137 -0.20 7.00 14.75
C GLY A 137 0.08 5.52 14.99
N SER A 138 -0.72 4.66 14.34
CA SER A 138 -0.62 3.20 14.41
C SER A 138 -0.60 2.59 13.00
N TRP A 139 -0.11 1.37 12.87
CA TRP A 139 -0.03 0.64 11.61
C TRP A 139 -0.40 -0.83 11.75
#